data_d067452c2a893b6a6485a409be26a255
#
_entry.id   d067452c2a893b6a6485a409be26a255
#
_cell.length_a   1.000
_cell.length_b   1.000
_cell.length_c   1.000
_cell.angle_alpha   90.00
_cell.angle_beta   90.00
_cell.angle_gamma   90.00
#
_symmetry.space_group_name_H-M   'P 1'
#
loop_
_entity.id
_entity.type
_entity.pdbx_description
1 polymer ?
#
loop_
_entity_poly.entity_id
_entity_poly.type
_entity_poly.pdbx_seq_one_letter_code
_entity_poly.pdbx_strand_id
1 'polypeptide(L)'
;MKKLLVLVALAACGGTAKKPEAPTGRQAKAKRDPVKPAAYKEFEAAMRAVRLGGPEASETARARLRSALKIDNTIWEAWFDLGAIAWKEGDDDEAVDDFSKALDINKGHTPTLMARAEAYRREGKKKEARADYETAAKNMDEDDPNKRDVATRLASLLRDAGDYDDAVEVLRDTVRTSGINAKIYTELGQIYLAQKRYELAQLVLSKAVQMDAKDPAIYNALAILAARQGKPQESFQLFDQAVSLDANFIDARFNKASALLDAGDYARAKTELAAIVEKRPDDYAAVVSLGVAQRGLKAFDEAKKDWDRVVKEAPKKSAPRADALWNLATLKLDFTEDAAGGKADLERYLQEAPSSHARRQDAENKCKEVKCH
;
A
#
# COMPACT_ATOMS: atom_id res chain seq x y z
N MET A 1 -15.66 10.73 -34.24
CA MET A 1 -14.71 9.85 -33.53
C MET A 1 -15.11 9.84 -32.07
N LYS A 2 -15.71 8.75 -31.57
CA LYS A 2 -16.12 8.60 -30.16
C LYS A 2 -14.86 8.40 -29.34
N LYS A 3 -14.66 9.24 -28.31
CA LYS A 3 -13.56 9.12 -27.35
C LYS A 3 -13.67 7.79 -26.63
N LEU A 4 -12.62 6.97 -26.70
CA LEU A 4 -12.47 5.77 -25.87
C LEU A 4 -12.41 6.26 -24.40
N LEU A 5 -13.37 5.86 -23.58
CA LEU A 5 -13.38 6.19 -22.16
C LEU A 5 -12.53 5.15 -21.44
N VAL A 6 -11.35 5.56 -21.01
CA VAL A 6 -10.56 4.82 -20.03
C VAL A 6 -11.27 4.94 -18.69
N LEU A 7 -11.86 3.87 -18.20
CA LEU A 7 -12.55 3.81 -16.92
C LEU A 7 -11.66 3.06 -15.90
N VAL A 8 -10.83 3.83 -15.19
CA VAL A 8 -10.71 3.78 -13.72
C VAL A 8 -9.95 2.62 -13.10
N ALA A 9 -8.65 2.74 -13.05
CA ALA A 9 -7.89 2.16 -11.93
C ALA A 9 -7.70 3.14 -10.75
N LEU A 10 -8.16 4.40 -10.85
CA LEU A 10 -7.90 5.44 -9.85
C LEU A 10 -8.83 5.41 -8.62
N ALA A 11 -9.87 4.59 -8.60
CA ALA A 11 -10.75 4.45 -7.43
C ALA A 11 -10.16 3.61 -6.29
N ALA A 12 -9.06 2.90 -6.53
CA ALA A 12 -8.35 2.13 -5.50
C ALA A 12 -7.32 2.96 -4.71
N CYS A 13 -7.06 4.20 -5.14
CA CYS A 13 -6.14 5.12 -4.47
C CYS A 13 -6.92 6.24 -3.78
N GLY A 14 -7.80 5.94 -2.85
CA GLY A 14 -8.37 6.81 -1.81
C GLY A 14 -8.65 8.29 -2.16
N GLY A 15 -9.17 8.60 -3.35
CA GLY A 15 -9.56 9.94 -3.75
C GLY A 15 -10.99 9.97 -4.26
N THR A 16 -11.83 10.85 -3.74
CA THR A 16 -13.19 11.09 -4.22
C THR A 16 -13.18 11.36 -5.72
N ALA A 17 -13.85 10.49 -6.49
CA ALA A 17 -13.89 10.54 -7.94
C ALA A 17 -14.58 11.82 -8.43
N LYS A 18 -13.79 12.85 -8.77
CA LYS A 18 -14.18 13.83 -9.78
C LYS A 18 -14.04 13.16 -11.15
N LYS A 19 -15.05 13.36 -12.01
CA LYS A 19 -15.03 12.94 -13.41
C LYS A 19 -13.66 13.29 -14.02
N PRO A 20 -12.92 12.33 -14.61
CA PRO A 20 -11.62 12.64 -15.20
C PRO A 20 -11.82 13.62 -16.37
N GLU A 21 -11.23 14.81 -16.27
CA GLU A 21 -11.02 15.69 -17.40
C GLU A 21 -10.00 15.04 -18.32
N ALA A 22 -10.21 15.21 -19.63
CA ALA A 22 -9.29 14.64 -20.63
C ALA A 22 -7.87 15.23 -20.42
N PRO A 23 -6.81 14.42 -20.49
CA PRO A 23 -5.44 14.88 -20.34
C PRO A 23 -5.13 16.00 -21.35
N THR A 24 -4.67 17.14 -20.85
CA THR A 24 -4.36 18.34 -21.63
C THR A 24 -2.90 18.40 -22.12
N GLY A 25 -2.06 17.41 -21.77
CA GLY A 25 -0.66 17.37 -22.19
C GLY A 25 -0.47 17.23 -23.70
N ARG A 26 0.41 18.04 -24.30
CA ARG A 26 0.87 17.98 -25.70
C ARG A 26 1.78 16.76 -25.92
N GLN A 27 1.27 15.56 -25.74
CA GLN A 27 1.92 14.40 -26.35
C GLN A 27 1.61 14.42 -27.84
N ALA A 28 2.64 14.47 -28.68
CA ALA A 28 2.48 14.26 -30.11
C ALA A 28 1.74 12.93 -30.30
N LYS A 29 0.45 13.01 -30.65
CA LYS A 29 -0.37 11.84 -30.96
C LYS A 29 0.26 11.15 -32.16
N ALA A 30 1.07 10.12 -31.93
CA ALA A 30 1.41 9.18 -32.97
C ALA A 30 0.08 8.77 -33.64
N LYS A 31 0.00 8.88 -34.99
CA LYS A 31 -1.16 8.42 -35.74
C LYS A 31 -1.31 6.92 -35.43
N ARG A 32 -2.27 6.59 -34.57
CA ARG A 32 -2.62 5.21 -34.26
C ARG A 32 -3.56 4.72 -35.38
N ASP A 33 -3.31 3.53 -35.86
CA ASP A 33 -4.27 2.86 -36.73
C ASP A 33 -5.60 2.67 -36.00
N PRO A 34 -6.73 2.79 -36.67
CA PRO A 34 -8.04 2.63 -36.04
C PRO A 34 -8.19 1.20 -35.50
N VAL A 35 -8.60 1.09 -34.24
CA VAL A 35 -8.89 -0.20 -33.61
C VAL A 35 -9.92 -0.97 -34.45
N LYS A 36 -9.67 -2.26 -34.66
CA LYS A 36 -10.59 -3.14 -35.39
C LYS A 36 -11.98 -3.13 -34.76
N PRO A 37 -13.07 -2.92 -35.52
CA PRO A 37 -14.43 -2.80 -34.97
C PRO A 37 -14.85 -3.97 -34.08
N ALA A 38 -14.45 -5.20 -34.43
CA ALA A 38 -14.74 -6.39 -33.64
C ALA A 38 -14.02 -6.37 -32.28
N ALA A 39 -12.76 -5.93 -32.24
CA ALA A 39 -12.03 -5.78 -31.00
C ALA A 39 -12.62 -4.67 -30.10
N TYR A 40 -13.02 -3.56 -30.71
CA TYR A 40 -13.69 -2.47 -30.00
C TYR A 40 -14.99 -2.90 -29.34
N LYS A 41 -15.79 -3.75 -30.02
CA LYS A 41 -17.04 -4.31 -29.47
C LYS A 41 -16.78 -5.14 -28.21
N GLU A 42 -15.74 -5.98 -28.20
CA GLU A 42 -15.36 -6.76 -27.02
C GLU A 42 -14.87 -5.85 -25.89
N PHE A 43 -14.06 -4.84 -26.22
CA PHE A 43 -13.62 -3.84 -25.24
C PHE A 43 -14.80 -3.09 -24.60
N GLU A 44 -15.77 -2.62 -25.38
CA GLU A 44 -16.99 -1.98 -24.84
C GLU A 44 -17.81 -2.94 -23.96
N ALA A 45 -17.83 -4.24 -24.30
CA ALA A 45 -18.51 -5.24 -23.48
C ALA A 45 -17.82 -5.43 -22.13
N ALA A 46 -16.48 -5.42 -22.11
CA ALA A 46 -15.71 -5.44 -20.86
C ALA A 46 -16.03 -4.21 -19.98
N MET A 47 -16.01 -3.02 -20.57
CA MET A 47 -16.32 -1.78 -19.84
C MET A 47 -17.76 -1.74 -19.31
N ARG A 48 -18.68 -2.40 -20.00
CA ARG A 48 -20.05 -2.60 -19.51
C ARG A 48 -20.11 -3.51 -18.30
N ALA A 49 -19.37 -4.64 -18.31
CA ALA A 49 -19.31 -5.55 -17.18
C ALA A 49 -18.78 -4.85 -15.92
N VAL A 50 -17.69 -4.08 -16.06
CA VAL A 50 -17.13 -3.28 -14.94
C VAL A 50 -18.16 -2.29 -14.38
N ARG A 51 -18.90 -1.58 -15.24
CA ARG A 51 -19.92 -0.60 -14.82
C ARG A 51 -21.11 -1.21 -14.12
N LEU A 52 -21.55 -2.39 -14.56
CA LEU A 52 -22.66 -3.11 -13.93
C LEU A 52 -22.28 -3.66 -12.58
N GLY A 53 -21.02 -3.96 -12.37
CA GLY A 53 -20.51 -4.53 -11.11
C GLY A 53 -21.04 -5.94 -10.85
N GLY A 54 -20.88 -6.39 -9.62
CA GLY A 54 -21.28 -7.72 -9.19
C GLY A 54 -20.07 -8.66 -9.02
N PRO A 55 -20.28 -9.84 -8.42
CA PRO A 55 -19.20 -10.75 -8.05
C PRO A 55 -18.39 -11.28 -9.24
N GLU A 56 -19.02 -11.42 -10.42
CA GLU A 56 -18.37 -11.94 -11.65
C GLU A 56 -17.91 -10.83 -12.62
N ALA A 57 -18.04 -9.56 -12.22
CA ALA A 57 -17.76 -8.44 -13.11
C ALA A 57 -16.29 -8.40 -13.55
N SER A 58 -15.35 -8.65 -12.64
CA SER A 58 -13.92 -8.67 -12.94
C SER A 58 -13.55 -9.83 -13.88
N GLU A 59 -14.07 -11.02 -13.64
CA GLU A 59 -13.83 -12.19 -14.49
C GLU A 59 -14.39 -11.99 -15.91
N THR A 60 -15.65 -11.52 -15.99
CA THR A 60 -16.28 -11.18 -17.28
C THR A 60 -15.49 -10.11 -18.02
N ALA A 61 -15.07 -9.05 -17.35
CA ALA A 61 -14.28 -7.98 -17.96
C ALA A 61 -12.94 -8.52 -18.47
N ARG A 62 -12.22 -9.31 -17.67
CA ARG A 62 -10.95 -9.96 -18.03
C ARG A 62 -11.11 -10.84 -19.28
N ALA A 63 -12.14 -11.67 -19.34
CA ALA A 63 -12.41 -12.52 -20.50
C ALA A 63 -12.66 -11.70 -21.79
N ARG A 64 -13.44 -10.60 -21.68
CA ARG A 64 -13.74 -9.71 -22.80
C ARG A 64 -12.53 -8.91 -23.25
N LEU A 65 -11.71 -8.39 -22.34
CA LEU A 65 -10.46 -7.70 -22.65
C LEU A 65 -9.48 -8.63 -23.37
N ARG A 66 -9.31 -9.86 -22.88
CA ARG A 66 -8.48 -10.87 -23.58
C ARG A 66 -9.03 -11.21 -24.97
N SER A 67 -10.34 -11.23 -25.14
CA SER A 67 -10.97 -11.43 -26.47
C SER A 67 -10.70 -10.25 -27.41
N ALA A 68 -10.80 -9.03 -26.93
CA ALA A 68 -10.44 -7.84 -27.71
C ALA A 68 -8.98 -7.88 -28.17
N LEU A 69 -8.05 -8.22 -27.26
CA LEU A 69 -6.62 -8.29 -27.53
C LEU A 69 -6.21 -9.42 -28.49
N LYS A 70 -6.97 -10.53 -28.53
CA LYS A 70 -6.78 -11.58 -29.55
C LYS A 70 -7.10 -11.08 -30.97
N ILE A 71 -8.02 -10.12 -31.11
CA ILE A 71 -8.41 -9.53 -32.40
C ILE A 71 -7.48 -8.39 -32.77
N ASP A 72 -7.10 -7.57 -31.77
CA ASP A 72 -6.24 -6.40 -31.95
C ASP A 72 -5.42 -6.18 -30.68
N ASN A 73 -4.16 -6.56 -30.70
CA ASN A 73 -3.24 -6.45 -29.56
C ASN A 73 -2.66 -5.04 -29.38
N THR A 74 -3.02 -4.09 -30.25
CA THR A 74 -2.56 -2.69 -30.16
C THR A 74 -3.44 -1.80 -29.30
N ILE A 75 -4.47 -2.37 -28.66
CA ILE A 75 -5.35 -1.66 -27.72
C ILE A 75 -4.65 -1.57 -26.35
N TRP A 76 -3.80 -0.54 -26.18
CA TRP A 76 -3.07 -0.34 -24.91
C TRP A 76 -4.03 -0.15 -23.72
N GLU A 77 -5.21 0.42 -23.95
CA GLU A 77 -6.25 0.59 -22.94
C GLU A 77 -6.73 -0.76 -22.38
N ALA A 78 -6.82 -1.78 -23.23
CA ALA A 78 -7.22 -3.12 -22.78
C ALA A 78 -6.13 -3.79 -21.93
N TRP A 79 -4.86 -3.59 -22.27
CA TRP A 79 -3.75 -4.03 -21.43
C TRP A 79 -3.71 -3.29 -20.09
N PHE A 80 -3.93 -1.96 -20.09
CA PHE A 80 -4.03 -1.17 -18.88
C PHE A 80 -5.15 -1.67 -17.95
N ASP A 81 -6.35 -1.93 -18.50
CA ASP A 81 -7.49 -2.40 -17.71
C ASP A 81 -7.28 -3.81 -17.17
N LEU A 82 -6.59 -4.71 -17.91
CA LEU A 82 -6.19 -6.02 -17.40
C LEU A 82 -5.22 -5.89 -16.23
N GLY A 83 -4.19 -5.08 -16.36
CA GLY A 83 -3.26 -4.79 -15.27
C GLY A 83 -3.95 -4.20 -14.04
N ALA A 84 -4.93 -3.33 -14.24
CA ALA A 84 -5.73 -2.75 -13.15
C ALA A 84 -6.60 -3.79 -12.43
N ILE A 85 -7.16 -4.76 -13.15
CA ILE A 85 -7.91 -5.89 -12.57
C ILE A 85 -6.95 -6.78 -11.78
N ALA A 86 -5.81 -7.17 -12.34
CA ALA A 86 -4.81 -7.98 -11.68
C ALA A 86 -4.29 -7.33 -10.40
N TRP A 87 -3.96 -6.02 -10.47
CA TRP A 87 -3.52 -5.24 -9.30
C TRP A 87 -4.57 -5.21 -8.18
N LYS A 88 -5.85 -5.06 -8.53
CA LYS A 88 -6.96 -5.08 -7.56
C LYS A 88 -7.14 -6.45 -6.92
N GLU A 89 -6.87 -7.53 -7.64
CA GLU A 89 -6.95 -8.91 -7.17
C GLU A 89 -5.69 -9.33 -6.38
N GLY A 90 -4.67 -8.47 -6.33
CA GLY A 90 -3.42 -8.71 -5.58
C GLY A 90 -2.36 -9.47 -6.38
N ASP A 91 -2.57 -9.68 -7.68
CA ASP A 91 -1.59 -10.28 -8.59
C ASP A 91 -0.70 -9.18 -9.18
N ASP A 92 0.35 -8.83 -8.42
CA ASP A 92 1.25 -7.74 -8.81
C ASP A 92 2.13 -8.11 -10.00
N ASP A 93 2.55 -9.37 -10.13
CA ASP A 93 3.34 -9.84 -11.27
C ASP A 93 2.53 -9.73 -12.58
N GLU A 94 1.27 -10.21 -12.61
CA GLU A 94 0.40 -10.05 -13.79
C GLU A 94 0.12 -8.56 -14.07
N ALA A 95 -0.09 -7.75 -13.03
CA ALA A 95 -0.33 -6.32 -13.18
C ALA A 95 0.85 -5.61 -13.84
N VAL A 96 2.09 -5.87 -13.39
CA VAL A 96 3.31 -5.30 -13.98
C VAL A 96 3.47 -5.72 -15.43
N ASP A 97 3.21 -6.98 -15.76
CA ASP A 97 3.29 -7.50 -17.11
C ASP A 97 2.30 -6.78 -18.05
N ASP A 98 1.05 -6.65 -17.64
CA ASP A 98 0.01 -6.04 -18.47
C ASP A 98 0.17 -4.53 -18.58
N PHE A 99 0.58 -3.82 -17.53
CA PHE A 99 0.97 -2.41 -17.62
C PHE A 99 2.18 -2.21 -18.52
N SER A 100 3.14 -3.13 -18.53
CA SER A 100 4.31 -3.06 -19.42
C SER A 100 3.91 -3.19 -20.87
N LYS A 101 3.01 -4.12 -21.23
CA LYS A 101 2.46 -4.25 -22.59
C LYS A 101 1.69 -2.98 -23.00
N ALA A 102 0.95 -2.36 -22.09
CA ALA A 102 0.29 -1.08 -22.35
C ALA A 102 1.31 0.03 -22.67
N LEU A 103 2.41 0.09 -21.92
CA LEU A 103 3.48 1.08 -22.10
C LEU A 103 4.35 0.82 -23.32
N ASP A 104 4.50 -0.42 -23.76
CA ASP A 104 5.18 -0.73 -25.04
C ASP A 104 4.47 -0.08 -26.22
N ILE A 105 3.14 0.03 -26.16
CA ILE A 105 2.30 0.64 -27.19
C ILE A 105 2.19 2.16 -26.96
N ASN A 106 1.95 2.59 -25.72
CA ASN A 106 1.81 3.99 -25.34
C ASN A 106 2.82 4.37 -24.23
N LYS A 107 4.08 4.53 -24.65
CA LYS A 107 5.25 4.73 -23.75
C LYS A 107 5.14 5.90 -22.78
N GLY A 108 4.33 6.91 -23.13
CA GLY A 108 4.21 8.12 -22.32
C GLY A 108 2.96 8.18 -21.45
N HIS A 109 2.16 7.11 -21.36
CA HIS A 109 0.90 7.17 -20.62
C HIS A 109 1.13 7.24 -19.11
N THR A 110 1.09 8.45 -18.57
CA THR A 110 1.38 8.75 -17.16
C THR A 110 0.54 7.90 -16.17
N PRO A 111 -0.79 7.72 -16.36
CA PRO A 111 -1.55 6.86 -15.46
C PRO A 111 -1.05 5.41 -15.41
N THR A 112 -0.60 4.85 -16.56
CA THR A 112 -0.04 3.49 -16.58
C THR A 112 1.32 3.42 -15.90
N LEU A 113 2.18 4.42 -16.11
CA LEU A 113 3.46 4.53 -15.38
C LEU A 113 3.23 4.57 -13.88
N MET A 114 2.30 5.39 -13.41
CA MET A 114 1.93 5.48 -11.99
C MET A 114 1.40 4.15 -11.45
N ALA A 115 0.51 3.48 -12.19
CA ALA A 115 -0.06 2.21 -11.77
C ALA A 115 1.00 1.11 -11.68
N ARG A 116 1.92 1.04 -12.67
CA ARG A 116 3.03 0.09 -12.65
C ARG A 116 4.02 0.38 -11.53
N ALA A 117 4.30 1.65 -11.26
CA ALA A 117 5.13 2.06 -10.12
C ALA A 117 4.55 1.59 -8.77
N GLU A 118 3.22 1.69 -8.60
CA GLU A 118 2.57 1.18 -7.38
C GLU A 118 2.64 -0.35 -7.28
N ALA A 119 2.49 -1.07 -8.41
CA ALA A 119 2.69 -2.52 -8.43
C ALA A 119 4.14 -2.89 -8.06
N TYR A 120 5.12 -2.22 -8.64
CA TYR A 120 6.52 -2.39 -8.25
C TYR A 120 6.81 -2.08 -6.77
N ARG A 121 6.13 -1.06 -6.19
CA ARG A 121 6.25 -0.77 -4.75
C ARG A 121 5.78 -1.94 -3.90
N ARG A 122 4.64 -2.55 -4.24
CA ARG A 122 4.10 -3.71 -3.50
C ARG A 122 5.02 -4.92 -3.60
N GLU A 123 5.66 -5.12 -4.74
CA GLU A 123 6.68 -6.16 -4.94
C GLU A 123 8.03 -5.84 -4.26
N GLY A 124 8.23 -4.61 -3.74
CA GLY A 124 9.50 -4.16 -3.18
C GLY A 124 10.55 -3.77 -4.23
N LYS A 125 10.20 -3.70 -5.51
CA LYS A 125 11.07 -3.29 -6.64
C LYS A 125 11.20 -1.76 -6.68
N LYS A 126 11.87 -1.19 -5.66
CA LYS A 126 11.95 0.27 -5.45
C LYS A 126 12.60 1.04 -6.60
N LYS A 127 13.60 0.46 -7.28
CA LYS A 127 14.32 1.11 -8.38
C LYS A 127 13.43 1.28 -9.61
N GLU A 128 12.67 0.24 -9.94
CA GLU A 128 11.73 0.21 -11.05
C GLU A 128 10.57 1.19 -10.77
N ALA A 129 10.02 1.19 -9.57
CA ALA A 129 9.01 2.14 -9.14
C ALA A 129 9.50 3.60 -9.26
N ARG A 130 10.73 3.91 -8.81
CA ARG A 130 11.34 5.23 -8.95
C ARG A 130 11.44 5.66 -10.42
N ALA A 131 11.93 4.80 -11.30
CA ALA A 131 12.08 5.09 -12.72
C ALA A 131 10.73 5.44 -13.40
N ASP A 132 9.67 4.73 -13.05
CA ASP A 132 8.33 4.98 -13.59
C ASP A 132 7.75 6.30 -13.07
N TYR A 133 7.88 6.61 -11.77
CA TYR A 133 7.44 7.91 -11.25
C TYR A 133 8.22 9.08 -11.83
N GLU A 134 9.54 8.97 -11.97
CA GLU A 134 10.38 10.00 -12.59
C GLU A 134 9.98 10.23 -14.05
N THR A 135 9.70 9.15 -14.79
CA THR A 135 9.22 9.23 -16.19
C THR A 135 7.83 9.87 -16.23
N ALA A 136 6.93 9.50 -15.33
CA ALA A 136 5.60 10.09 -15.23
C ALA A 136 5.70 11.60 -14.97
N ALA A 137 6.54 12.03 -14.03
CA ALA A 137 6.75 13.45 -13.69
C ALA A 137 7.31 14.26 -14.87
N LYS A 138 8.22 13.66 -15.65
CA LYS A 138 8.80 14.30 -16.87
C LYS A 138 7.81 14.45 -18.01
N ASN A 139 6.85 13.54 -18.11
CA ASN A 139 5.84 13.55 -19.17
C ASN A 139 4.69 14.53 -18.90
N MET A 140 4.64 15.11 -17.72
CA MET A 140 3.61 16.08 -17.32
C MET A 140 4.05 17.51 -17.57
N ASP A 141 3.12 18.34 -18.04
CA ASP A 141 3.33 19.79 -18.11
C ASP A 141 3.49 20.37 -16.70
N GLU A 142 4.13 21.54 -16.59
CA GLU A 142 4.42 22.17 -15.29
C GLU A 142 3.16 22.52 -14.51
N ASP A 143 2.08 22.86 -15.21
CA ASP A 143 0.78 23.23 -14.67
C ASP A 143 -0.20 22.04 -14.54
N ASP A 144 0.24 20.81 -14.82
CA ASP A 144 -0.62 19.63 -14.66
C ASP A 144 -0.99 19.45 -13.18
N PRO A 145 -2.29 19.45 -12.84
CA PRO A 145 -2.75 19.33 -11.46
C PRO A 145 -2.32 18.02 -10.78
N ASN A 146 -2.05 16.97 -11.56
CA ASN A 146 -1.62 15.68 -11.03
C ASN A 146 -0.11 15.61 -10.75
N LYS A 147 0.68 16.58 -11.23
CA LYS A 147 2.13 16.59 -11.01
C LYS A 147 2.51 16.55 -9.54
N ARG A 148 1.73 17.25 -8.69
CA ARG A 148 1.90 17.21 -7.22
C ARG A 148 1.65 15.82 -6.62
N ASP A 149 0.67 15.08 -7.16
CA ASP A 149 0.39 13.72 -6.69
C ASP A 149 1.52 12.74 -7.06
N VAL A 150 2.04 12.83 -8.29
CA VAL A 150 3.21 12.04 -8.71
C VAL A 150 4.42 12.34 -7.85
N ALA A 151 4.70 13.63 -7.61
CA ALA A 151 5.83 14.06 -6.79
C ALA A 151 5.74 13.59 -5.34
N THR A 152 4.53 13.64 -4.74
CA THR A 152 4.34 13.14 -3.36
C THR A 152 4.51 11.63 -3.28
N ARG A 153 4.08 10.86 -4.29
CA ARG A 153 4.31 9.40 -4.35
C ARG A 153 5.79 9.06 -4.53
N LEU A 154 6.50 9.78 -5.40
CA LEU A 154 7.95 9.63 -5.56
C LEU A 154 8.68 9.97 -4.27
N ALA A 155 8.35 11.07 -3.62
CA ALA A 155 8.94 11.47 -2.35
C ALA A 155 8.67 10.44 -1.23
N SER A 156 7.47 9.87 -1.17
CA SER A 156 7.13 8.78 -0.26
C SER A 156 8.00 7.54 -0.50
N LEU A 157 8.19 7.15 -1.77
CA LEU A 157 9.08 6.02 -2.13
C LEU A 157 10.53 6.28 -1.69
N LEU A 158 11.04 7.49 -1.93
CA LEU A 158 12.39 7.90 -1.55
C LEU A 158 12.53 7.94 -0.02
N ARG A 159 11.54 8.48 0.71
CA ARG A 159 11.50 8.42 2.17
C ARG A 159 11.58 6.98 2.69
N ASP A 160 10.82 6.06 2.10
CA ASP A 160 10.79 4.65 2.50
C ASP A 160 12.09 3.90 2.12
N ALA A 161 12.89 4.50 1.22
CA ALA A 161 14.24 4.05 0.89
C ALA A 161 15.31 4.64 1.82
N GLY A 162 14.99 5.71 2.56
CA GLY A 162 15.95 6.48 3.38
C GLY A 162 16.62 7.63 2.61
N ASP A 163 16.25 7.86 1.35
CA ASP A 163 16.80 8.89 0.46
C ASP A 163 16.11 10.23 0.73
N TYR A 164 16.22 10.72 1.96
CA TYR A 164 15.46 11.88 2.46
C TYR A 164 15.78 13.18 1.72
N ASP A 165 17.01 13.40 1.34
CA ASP A 165 17.43 14.63 0.65
C ASP A 165 16.83 14.68 -0.76
N ASP A 166 16.87 13.56 -1.49
CA ASP A 166 16.21 13.42 -2.80
C ASP A 166 14.68 13.63 -2.68
N ALA A 167 14.07 13.07 -1.63
CA ALA A 167 12.64 13.25 -1.37
C ALA A 167 12.26 14.73 -1.16
N VAL A 168 13.03 15.47 -0.37
CA VAL A 168 12.82 16.89 -0.14
C VAL A 168 13.06 17.69 -1.42
N GLU A 169 14.06 17.35 -2.23
CA GLU A 169 14.36 18.03 -3.48
C GLU A 169 13.22 17.88 -4.49
N VAL A 170 12.69 16.68 -4.68
CA VAL A 170 11.52 16.43 -5.54
C VAL A 170 10.33 17.30 -5.12
N LEU A 171 10.03 17.38 -3.83
CA LEU A 171 8.93 18.21 -3.34
C LEU A 171 9.21 19.71 -3.50
N ARG A 172 10.45 20.16 -3.28
CA ARG A 172 10.86 21.55 -3.46
C ARG A 172 10.71 22.00 -4.92
N ASP A 173 11.15 21.17 -5.86
CA ASP A 173 11.05 21.46 -7.28
C ASP A 173 9.58 21.51 -7.73
N THR A 174 8.76 20.59 -7.20
CA THR A 174 7.33 20.59 -7.46
C THR A 174 6.64 21.83 -6.92
N VAL A 175 6.99 22.29 -5.72
CA VAL A 175 6.46 23.53 -5.14
C VAL A 175 6.80 24.73 -6.01
N ARG A 176 8.02 24.79 -6.54
CA ARG A 176 8.50 25.90 -7.38
C ARG A 176 7.75 25.99 -8.71
N THR A 177 7.37 24.85 -9.30
CA THR A 177 6.73 24.80 -10.62
C THR A 177 5.21 24.72 -10.55
N SER A 178 4.67 23.94 -9.61
CA SER A 178 3.23 23.61 -9.55
C SER A 178 2.54 24.11 -8.26
N GLY A 179 3.28 24.82 -7.39
CA GLY A 179 2.76 25.34 -6.11
C GLY A 179 2.63 24.28 -5.03
N ILE A 180 2.22 24.72 -3.85
CA ILE A 180 2.13 23.90 -2.64
C ILE A 180 0.68 23.51 -2.36
N ASN A 181 0.47 22.33 -1.72
CA ASN A 181 -0.81 21.88 -1.19
C ASN A 181 -0.63 21.12 0.13
N ALA A 182 -1.73 20.74 0.79
CA ALA A 182 -1.70 20.03 2.05
C ALA A 182 -0.91 18.71 1.98
N LYS A 183 -1.05 17.94 0.87
CA LYS A 183 -0.36 16.66 0.68
C LYS A 183 1.17 16.82 0.68
N ILE A 184 1.69 17.87 0.03
CA ILE A 184 3.13 18.15 0.03
C ILE A 184 3.62 18.47 1.45
N TYR A 185 2.87 19.28 2.23
CA TYR A 185 3.22 19.51 3.63
C TYR A 185 3.14 18.25 4.48
N THR A 186 2.16 17.38 4.24
CA THR A 186 2.01 16.09 4.95
C THR A 186 3.21 15.20 4.67
N GLU A 187 3.62 15.07 3.41
CA GLU A 187 4.78 14.25 3.03
C GLU A 187 6.09 14.82 3.60
N LEU A 188 6.29 16.15 3.56
CA LEU A 188 7.42 16.79 4.25
C LEU A 188 7.42 16.49 5.76
N GLY A 189 6.24 16.51 6.39
CA GLY A 189 6.08 16.14 7.79
C GLY A 189 6.52 14.70 8.06
N GLN A 190 6.13 13.76 7.20
CA GLN A 190 6.52 12.35 7.31
C GLN A 190 8.03 12.15 7.08
N ILE A 191 8.63 12.88 6.12
CA ILE A 191 10.08 12.87 5.91
C ILE A 191 10.81 13.39 7.17
N TYR A 192 10.38 14.52 7.74
CA TYR A 192 11.00 15.04 8.96
C TYR A 192 10.78 14.14 10.18
N LEU A 193 9.65 13.45 10.27
CA LEU A 193 9.42 12.39 11.27
C LEU A 193 10.44 11.25 11.14
N ALA A 194 10.67 10.78 9.91
CA ALA A 194 11.64 9.72 9.63
C ALA A 194 13.08 10.16 9.99
N GLN A 195 13.40 11.43 9.76
CA GLN A 195 14.67 12.05 10.17
C GLN A 195 14.73 12.38 11.67
N LYS A 196 13.68 12.14 12.46
CA LYS A 196 13.54 12.50 13.88
C LYS A 196 13.63 14.03 14.13
N ARG A 197 13.31 14.84 13.13
CA ARG A 197 13.29 16.32 13.19
C ARG A 197 11.90 16.80 13.59
N TYR A 198 11.52 16.54 14.85
CA TYR A 198 10.14 16.64 15.31
C TYR A 198 9.57 18.06 15.28
N GLU A 199 10.40 19.10 15.54
CA GLU A 199 9.95 20.50 15.48
C GLU A 199 9.60 20.90 14.05
N LEU A 200 10.37 20.46 13.07
CA LEU A 200 10.07 20.73 11.66
C LEU A 200 8.85 19.96 11.20
N ALA A 201 8.72 18.69 11.63
CA ALA A 201 7.52 17.90 11.36
C ALA A 201 6.27 18.60 11.90
N GLN A 202 6.30 19.09 13.17
CA GLN A 202 5.21 19.84 13.78
C GLN A 202 4.86 21.09 12.97
N LEU A 203 5.87 21.87 12.56
CA LEU A 203 5.67 23.09 11.81
C LEU A 203 4.95 22.85 10.48
N VAL A 204 5.45 21.89 9.68
CA VAL A 204 4.88 21.62 8.34
C VAL A 204 3.53 20.93 8.41
N LEU A 205 3.32 20.02 9.38
CA LEU A 205 2.01 19.37 9.59
C LEU A 205 0.96 20.38 10.08
N SER A 206 1.32 21.36 10.91
CA SER A 206 0.42 22.44 11.29
C SER A 206 0.01 23.28 10.07
N LYS A 207 0.88 23.47 9.08
CA LYS A 207 0.54 24.11 7.80
C LYS A 207 -0.38 23.24 6.96
N ALA A 208 -0.18 21.92 6.95
CA ALA A 208 -1.08 20.98 6.27
C ALA A 208 -2.51 21.08 6.83
N VAL A 209 -2.69 21.11 8.15
CA VAL A 209 -4.00 21.29 8.80
C VAL A 209 -4.66 22.60 8.39
N GLN A 210 -3.90 23.71 8.33
CA GLN A 210 -4.42 25.02 7.90
C GLN A 210 -4.93 25.02 6.46
N MET A 211 -4.37 24.17 5.60
CA MET A 211 -4.78 24.05 4.20
C MET A 211 -5.91 23.06 3.98
N ASP A 212 -5.91 21.95 4.70
CA ASP A 212 -6.94 20.91 4.62
C ASP A 212 -7.13 20.21 5.98
N ALA A 213 -8.06 20.72 6.76
CA ALA A 213 -8.39 20.16 8.07
C ALA A 213 -9.24 18.86 7.99
N LYS A 214 -9.53 18.35 6.77
CA LYS A 214 -10.35 17.15 6.58
C LYS A 214 -9.55 15.96 6.04
N ASP A 215 -8.27 16.14 5.74
CA ASP A 215 -7.41 15.04 5.28
C ASP A 215 -6.99 14.17 6.49
N PRO A 216 -7.45 12.89 6.58
CA PRO A 216 -7.11 12.01 7.69
C PRO A 216 -5.61 11.69 7.77
N ALA A 217 -4.87 11.76 6.65
CA ALA A 217 -3.44 11.48 6.62
C ALA A 217 -2.63 12.49 7.45
N ILE A 218 -3.09 13.73 7.54
CA ILE A 218 -2.45 14.78 8.36
C ILE A 218 -2.53 14.40 9.84
N TYR A 219 -3.71 14.01 10.31
CA TYR A 219 -3.92 13.63 11.71
C TYR A 219 -3.21 12.33 12.07
N ASN A 220 -3.14 11.38 11.15
CA ASN A 220 -2.31 10.19 11.32
C ASN A 220 -0.81 10.56 11.49
N ALA A 221 -0.28 11.45 10.67
CA ALA A 221 1.10 11.92 10.81
C ALA A 221 1.34 12.68 12.12
N LEU A 222 0.41 13.56 12.52
CA LEU A 222 0.46 14.25 13.82
C LEU A 222 0.38 13.27 15.00
N ALA A 223 -0.44 12.24 14.91
CA ALA A 223 -0.54 11.20 15.93
C ALA A 223 0.78 10.43 16.11
N ILE A 224 1.43 10.07 15.01
CA ILE A 224 2.75 9.45 15.04
C ILE A 224 3.78 10.41 15.68
N LEU A 225 3.74 11.70 15.34
CA LEU A 225 4.60 12.70 15.94
C LEU A 225 4.40 12.79 17.45
N ALA A 226 3.15 12.87 17.91
CA ALA A 226 2.82 12.92 19.35
C ALA A 226 3.33 11.65 20.07
N ALA A 227 3.15 10.47 19.47
CA ALA A 227 3.70 9.22 20.02
C ALA A 227 5.24 9.27 20.16
N ARG A 228 5.94 9.76 19.12
CA ARG A 228 7.41 9.91 19.14
C ARG A 228 7.91 10.96 20.14
N GLN A 229 7.08 11.92 20.49
CA GLN A 229 7.35 12.92 21.56
C GLN A 229 6.98 12.43 22.96
N GLY A 230 6.50 11.20 23.13
CA GLY A 230 6.09 10.66 24.43
C GLY A 230 4.76 11.21 24.95
N LYS A 231 3.84 11.59 24.05
CA LYS A 231 2.51 12.15 24.34
C LYS A 231 1.39 11.18 23.94
N PRO A 232 1.23 10.04 24.64
CA PRO A 232 0.35 8.98 24.19
C PRO A 232 -1.14 9.40 24.13
N GLN A 233 -1.61 10.23 25.06
CA GLN A 233 -3.00 10.69 25.08
C GLN A 233 -3.33 11.57 23.85
N GLU A 234 -2.43 12.52 23.51
CA GLU A 234 -2.54 13.35 22.32
C GLU A 234 -2.51 12.48 21.04
N SER A 235 -1.60 11.50 21.00
CA SER A 235 -1.50 10.54 19.90
C SER A 235 -2.82 9.80 19.66
N PHE A 236 -3.44 9.24 20.71
CA PHE A 236 -4.72 8.53 20.58
C PHE A 236 -5.85 9.44 20.11
N GLN A 237 -5.95 10.67 20.60
CA GLN A 237 -6.95 11.63 20.15
C GLN A 237 -6.79 11.94 18.66
N LEU A 238 -5.56 12.13 18.20
CA LEU A 238 -5.27 12.41 16.79
C LEU A 238 -5.54 11.21 15.89
N PHE A 239 -5.24 9.97 16.32
CA PHE A 239 -5.64 8.76 15.60
C PHE A 239 -7.17 8.61 15.54
N ASP A 240 -7.88 8.89 16.65
CA ASP A 240 -9.35 8.88 16.68
C ASP A 240 -9.92 9.89 15.69
N GLN A 241 -9.30 11.07 15.58
CA GLN A 241 -9.70 12.08 14.60
C GLN A 241 -9.45 11.59 13.16
N ALA A 242 -8.29 10.99 12.87
CA ALA A 242 -8.01 10.42 11.55
C ALA A 242 -9.04 9.36 11.14
N VAL A 243 -9.36 8.42 12.05
CA VAL A 243 -10.34 7.37 11.82
C VAL A 243 -11.77 7.92 11.72
N SER A 244 -12.11 9.00 12.42
CA SER A 244 -13.41 9.64 12.33
C SER A 244 -13.62 10.36 10.98
N LEU A 245 -12.55 10.91 10.41
CA LEU A 245 -12.59 11.55 9.09
C LEU A 245 -12.70 10.52 7.96
N ASP A 246 -12.01 9.38 8.10
CA ASP A 246 -12.15 8.24 7.20
C ASP A 246 -12.09 6.92 7.97
N ALA A 247 -13.24 6.31 8.18
CA ALA A 247 -13.36 5.01 8.85
C ALA A 247 -12.70 3.85 8.09
N ASN A 248 -12.34 4.05 6.83
CA ASN A 248 -11.65 3.08 5.99
C ASN A 248 -10.14 3.35 5.90
N PHE A 249 -9.63 4.36 6.58
CA PHE A 249 -8.20 4.65 6.59
C PHE A 249 -7.45 3.61 7.44
N ILE A 250 -7.11 2.50 6.79
CA ILE A 250 -6.50 1.32 7.42
C ILE A 250 -5.18 1.67 8.11
N ASP A 251 -4.34 2.53 7.49
CA ASP A 251 -3.04 2.89 8.06
C ASP A 251 -3.18 3.60 9.40
N ALA A 252 -4.17 4.50 9.55
CA ALA A 252 -4.41 5.16 10.84
C ALA A 252 -4.91 4.17 11.91
N ARG A 253 -5.79 3.23 11.54
CA ARG A 253 -6.23 2.17 12.45
C ARG A 253 -5.08 1.26 12.87
N PHE A 254 -4.22 0.87 11.93
CA PHE A 254 -3.08 0.02 12.22
C PHE A 254 -2.06 0.73 13.14
N ASN A 255 -1.75 2.00 12.83
CA ASN A 255 -0.86 2.80 13.66
C ASN A 255 -1.41 3.03 15.08
N LYS A 256 -2.74 3.30 15.18
CA LYS A 256 -3.43 3.38 16.46
C LYS A 256 -3.32 2.07 17.24
N ALA A 257 -3.60 0.96 16.57
CA ALA A 257 -3.51 -0.36 17.19
C ALA A 257 -2.09 -0.68 17.68
N SER A 258 -1.06 -0.35 16.89
CA SER A 258 0.34 -0.50 17.30
C SER A 258 0.65 0.33 18.54
N ALA A 259 0.23 1.59 18.59
CA ALA A 259 0.41 2.45 19.75
C ALA A 259 -0.34 1.91 21.00
N LEU A 260 -1.51 1.32 20.81
CA LEU A 260 -2.28 0.67 21.88
C LEU A 260 -1.60 -0.61 22.38
N LEU A 261 -1.00 -1.42 21.49
CA LEU A 261 -0.20 -2.59 21.87
C LEU A 261 1.03 -2.18 22.70
N ASP A 262 1.74 -1.14 22.27
CA ASP A 262 2.89 -0.60 23.00
C ASP A 262 2.50 -0.06 24.39
N ALA A 263 1.29 0.50 24.51
CA ALA A 263 0.73 0.96 25.79
C ALA A 263 0.14 -0.17 26.65
N GLY A 264 0.09 -1.41 26.16
CA GLY A 264 -0.51 -2.55 26.86
C GLY A 264 -2.04 -2.55 26.86
N ASP A 265 -2.70 -1.69 26.08
CA ASP A 265 -4.15 -1.67 25.93
C ASP A 265 -4.61 -2.66 24.87
N TYR A 266 -4.46 -3.93 25.21
CA TYR A 266 -4.75 -5.03 24.30
C TYR A 266 -6.24 -5.10 23.91
N ALA A 267 -7.16 -4.62 24.74
CA ALA A 267 -8.59 -4.66 24.44
C ALA A 267 -8.95 -3.72 23.31
N ARG A 268 -8.49 -2.45 23.37
CA ARG A 268 -8.71 -1.49 22.29
C ARG A 268 -7.92 -1.86 21.05
N ALA A 269 -6.69 -2.35 21.20
CA ALA A 269 -5.87 -2.84 20.07
C ALA A 269 -6.59 -3.97 19.31
N LYS A 270 -7.14 -4.97 20.03
CA LYS A 270 -7.95 -6.07 19.44
C LYS A 270 -9.11 -5.52 18.61
N THR A 271 -9.82 -4.50 19.10
CA THR A 271 -10.96 -3.89 18.40
C THR A 271 -10.55 -3.26 17.06
N GLU A 272 -9.47 -2.46 17.06
CA GLU A 272 -8.99 -1.81 15.82
C GLU A 272 -8.45 -2.85 14.80
N LEU A 273 -7.70 -3.84 15.27
CA LEU A 273 -7.13 -4.88 14.41
C LEU A 273 -8.20 -5.80 13.83
N ALA A 274 -9.22 -6.18 14.63
CA ALA A 274 -10.35 -6.96 14.15
C ALA A 274 -11.09 -6.24 13.03
N ALA A 275 -11.30 -4.94 13.13
CA ALA A 275 -11.94 -4.13 12.08
C ALA A 275 -11.10 -4.06 10.79
N ILE A 276 -9.76 -4.16 10.89
CA ILE A 276 -8.89 -4.27 9.71
C ILE A 276 -9.06 -5.65 9.08
N VAL A 277 -8.94 -6.71 9.88
CA VAL A 277 -9.00 -8.11 9.41
C VAL A 277 -10.37 -8.45 8.82
N GLU A 278 -11.46 -7.87 9.32
CA GLU A 278 -12.79 -8.01 8.73
C GLU A 278 -12.86 -7.49 7.29
N LYS A 279 -12.20 -6.35 7.03
CA LYS A 279 -12.19 -5.72 5.70
C LYS A 279 -11.12 -6.30 4.77
N ARG A 280 -9.99 -6.72 5.33
CA ARG A 280 -8.83 -7.27 4.62
C ARG A 280 -8.38 -8.55 5.31
N PRO A 281 -9.06 -9.68 5.06
CA PRO A 281 -8.71 -10.94 5.71
C PRO A 281 -7.30 -11.45 5.38
N ASP A 282 -6.75 -11.01 4.26
CA ASP A 282 -5.40 -11.33 3.75
C ASP A 282 -4.32 -10.35 4.22
N ASP A 283 -4.66 -9.34 5.03
CA ASP A 283 -3.68 -8.49 5.70
C ASP A 283 -3.03 -9.26 6.86
N TYR A 284 -2.08 -10.13 6.50
CA TYR A 284 -1.40 -11.01 7.47
C TYR A 284 -0.63 -10.24 8.55
N ALA A 285 -0.19 -9.02 8.29
CA ALA A 285 0.42 -8.18 9.33
C ALA A 285 -0.59 -7.77 10.40
N ALA A 286 -1.82 -7.42 9.97
CA ALA A 286 -2.91 -7.12 10.90
C ALA A 286 -3.34 -8.37 11.68
N VAL A 287 -3.42 -9.55 11.01
CA VAL A 287 -3.74 -10.82 11.69
C VAL A 287 -2.69 -11.19 12.74
N VAL A 288 -1.40 -11.03 12.42
CA VAL A 288 -0.32 -11.26 13.41
C VAL A 288 -0.46 -10.34 14.62
N SER A 289 -0.70 -9.05 14.36
CA SER A 289 -0.86 -8.06 15.43
C SER A 289 -2.13 -8.31 16.27
N LEU A 290 -3.22 -8.81 15.65
CA LEU A 290 -4.43 -9.25 16.34
C LEU A 290 -4.12 -10.39 17.31
N GLY A 291 -3.35 -11.38 16.88
CA GLY A 291 -2.88 -12.47 17.75
C GLY A 291 -2.03 -11.96 18.93
N VAL A 292 -1.22 -10.90 18.72
CA VAL A 292 -0.47 -10.26 19.84
C VAL A 292 -1.42 -9.64 20.84
N ALA A 293 -2.46 -8.93 20.41
CA ALA A 293 -3.49 -8.37 21.29
C ALA A 293 -4.25 -9.47 22.06
N GLN A 294 -4.63 -10.55 21.37
CA GLN A 294 -5.32 -11.72 21.96
C GLN A 294 -4.42 -12.40 23.02
N ARG A 295 -3.13 -12.59 22.74
CA ARG A 295 -2.17 -13.12 23.71
C ARG A 295 -2.09 -12.22 24.95
N GLY A 296 -2.04 -10.90 24.77
CA GLY A 296 -2.05 -9.93 25.87
C GLY A 296 -3.30 -10.04 26.75
N LEU A 297 -4.44 -10.41 26.16
CA LEU A 297 -5.70 -10.70 26.87
C LEU A 297 -5.79 -12.14 27.40
N LYS A 298 -4.73 -12.94 27.28
CA LYS A 298 -4.68 -14.36 27.64
C LYS A 298 -5.65 -15.26 26.83
N ALA A 299 -6.13 -14.79 25.69
CA ALA A 299 -6.93 -15.56 24.74
C ALA A 299 -5.98 -16.37 23.84
N PHE A 300 -5.27 -17.35 24.43
CA PHE A 300 -4.17 -18.06 23.78
C PHE A 300 -4.60 -18.92 22.60
N ASP A 301 -5.78 -19.54 22.69
CA ASP A 301 -6.32 -20.38 21.61
C ASP A 301 -6.68 -19.55 20.36
N GLU A 302 -7.25 -18.35 20.57
CA GLU A 302 -7.55 -17.39 19.49
C GLU A 302 -6.26 -16.92 18.82
N ALA A 303 -5.27 -16.50 19.60
CA ALA A 303 -3.98 -16.05 19.12
C ALA A 303 -3.26 -17.14 18.30
N LYS A 304 -3.24 -18.37 18.84
CA LYS A 304 -2.67 -19.54 18.16
C LYS A 304 -3.36 -19.80 16.82
N LYS A 305 -4.69 -19.79 16.79
CA LYS A 305 -5.48 -19.99 15.56
C LYS A 305 -5.15 -18.98 14.49
N ASP A 306 -5.05 -17.69 14.85
CA ASP A 306 -4.75 -16.63 13.91
C ASP A 306 -3.32 -16.74 13.37
N TRP A 307 -2.34 -17.03 14.19
CA TRP A 307 -0.95 -17.24 13.75
C TRP A 307 -0.78 -18.53 12.94
N ASP A 308 -1.43 -19.64 13.29
CA ASP A 308 -1.43 -20.86 12.48
C ASP A 308 -2.00 -20.61 11.09
N ARG A 309 -3.06 -19.80 10.99
CA ARG A 309 -3.61 -19.34 9.71
C ARG A 309 -2.56 -18.57 8.89
N VAL A 310 -1.88 -17.58 9.49
CA VAL A 310 -0.82 -16.83 8.80
C VAL A 310 0.30 -17.75 8.32
N VAL A 311 0.74 -18.70 9.18
CA VAL A 311 1.76 -19.68 8.80
C VAL A 311 1.32 -20.58 7.65
N LYS A 312 0.03 -20.87 7.52
CA LYS A 312 -0.52 -21.69 6.44
C LYS A 312 -0.66 -20.91 5.12
N GLU A 313 -1.16 -19.68 5.19
CA GLU A 313 -1.67 -18.94 4.02
C GLU A 313 -0.69 -17.86 3.51
N ALA A 314 0.09 -17.25 4.38
CA ALA A 314 1.03 -16.20 3.98
C ALA A 314 2.20 -16.75 3.15
N PRO A 315 2.73 -15.95 2.19
CA PRO A 315 3.84 -16.37 1.34
C PRO A 315 5.06 -16.81 2.15
N LYS A 316 5.75 -17.84 1.67
CA LYS A 316 7.03 -18.26 2.27
C LYS A 316 8.03 -17.11 2.23
N LYS A 317 8.85 -17.01 3.26
CA LYS A 317 9.84 -15.94 3.45
C LYS A 317 9.26 -14.52 3.60
N SER A 318 7.95 -14.37 3.79
CA SER A 318 7.36 -13.07 4.13
C SER A 318 7.58 -12.72 5.60
N ALA A 319 7.65 -11.42 5.91
CA ALA A 319 7.79 -10.96 7.30
C ALA A 319 6.62 -11.37 8.19
N PRO A 320 5.33 -11.25 7.78
CA PRO A 320 4.21 -11.69 8.62
C PRO A 320 4.26 -13.18 8.97
N ARG A 321 4.70 -14.03 8.02
CA ARG A 321 4.86 -15.47 8.29
C ARG A 321 5.96 -15.75 9.32
N ALA A 322 7.08 -15.03 9.22
CA ALA A 322 8.16 -15.12 10.19
C ALA A 322 7.70 -14.64 11.57
N ASP A 323 6.99 -13.50 11.64
CA ASP A 323 6.43 -12.99 12.89
C ASP A 323 5.43 -13.96 13.52
N ALA A 324 4.58 -14.62 12.72
CA ALA A 324 3.64 -15.63 13.21
C ALA A 324 4.37 -16.84 13.81
N LEU A 325 5.40 -17.37 13.14
CA LEU A 325 6.22 -18.47 13.66
C LEU A 325 6.93 -18.11 14.95
N TRP A 326 7.51 -16.91 15.04
CA TRP A 326 8.10 -16.41 16.27
C TRP A 326 7.07 -16.31 17.43
N ASN A 327 5.89 -15.77 17.14
CA ASN A 327 4.84 -15.62 18.14
C ASN A 327 4.27 -16.97 18.61
N LEU A 328 4.12 -17.95 17.69
CA LEU A 328 3.74 -19.32 18.04
C LEU A 328 4.79 -19.99 18.92
N ALA A 329 6.06 -19.87 18.54
CA ALA A 329 7.15 -20.43 19.33
C ALA A 329 7.17 -19.87 20.75
N THR A 330 7.10 -18.53 20.89
CA THR A 330 7.09 -17.87 22.20
C THR A 330 5.82 -18.19 23.00
N LEU A 331 4.65 -18.28 22.36
CA LEU A 331 3.43 -18.70 23.03
C LEU A 331 3.58 -20.09 23.62
N LYS A 332 4.08 -21.05 22.84
CA LYS A 332 4.22 -22.44 23.27
C LYS A 332 5.31 -22.63 24.33
N LEU A 333 6.42 -21.91 24.22
CA LEU A 333 7.54 -22.02 25.15
C LEU A 333 7.28 -21.31 26.49
N ASP A 334 6.65 -20.15 26.45
CA ASP A 334 6.61 -19.25 27.60
C ASP A 334 5.23 -19.20 28.29
N PHE A 335 4.15 -19.66 27.62
CA PHE A 335 2.76 -19.52 28.12
C PHE A 335 1.93 -20.81 28.14
N THR A 336 2.32 -21.81 27.33
CA THR A 336 1.54 -23.06 27.25
C THR A 336 2.47 -24.25 27.33
N GLU A 337 2.60 -25.04 28.18
CA GLU A 337 3.54 -26.15 28.42
C GLU A 337 3.88 -27.07 27.22
N ASP A 338 3.85 -26.51 25.98
CA ASP A 338 4.16 -27.19 24.72
C ASP A 338 5.61 -26.88 24.25
N ALA A 339 6.59 -27.30 25.04
CA ALA A 339 7.99 -27.06 24.73
C ALA A 339 8.45 -27.70 23.39
N ALA A 340 7.92 -28.87 23.05
CA ALA A 340 8.28 -29.56 21.81
C ALA A 340 7.76 -28.80 20.57
N GLY A 341 6.49 -28.38 20.60
CA GLY A 341 5.90 -27.58 19.52
C GLY A 341 6.56 -26.20 19.40
N GLY A 342 6.93 -25.57 20.53
CA GLY A 342 7.63 -24.29 20.51
C GLY A 342 9.03 -24.38 19.89
N LYS A 343 9.79 -25.43 20.16
CA LYS A 343 11.08 -25.70 19.47
C LYS A 343 10.90 -25.88 17.98
N ALA A 344 9.93 -26.69 17.57
CA ALA A 344 9.67 -26.94 16.15
C ALA A 344 9.32 -25.65 15.38
N ASP A 345 8.49 -24.77 15.98
CA ASP A 345 8.16 -23.48 15.35
C ASP A 345 9.39 -22.55 15.29
N LEU A 346 10.27 -22.60 16.30
CA LEU A 346 11.48 -21.79 16.32
C LEU A 346 12.50 -22.24 15.26
N GLU A 347 12.69 -23.55 15.11
CA GLU A 347 13.52 -24.15 14.04
C GLU A 347 12.98 -23.77 12.66
N ARG A 348 11.66 -23.87 12.49
CA ARG A 348 10.98 -23.47 11.26
C ARG A 348 11.13 -21.98 10.97
N TYR A 349 11.05 -21.12 11.99
CA TYR A 349 11.34 -19.71 11.87
C TYR A 349 12.76 -19.48 11.32
N LEU A 350 13.78 -20.13 11.90
CA LEU A 350 15.16 -19.97 11.47
C LEU A 350 15.41 -20.44 10.03
N GLN A 351 14.63 -21.39 9.55
CA GLN A 351 14.69 -21.89 8.16
C GLN A 351 13.93 -20.99 7.17
N GLU A 352 12.76 -20.47 7.56
CA GLU A 352 11.85 -19.77 6.64
C GLU A 352 11.97 -18.24 6.71
N ALA A 353 12.40 -17.66 7.83
CA ALA A 353 12.50 -16.21 7.99
C ALA A 353 13.59 -15.61 7.10
N PRO A 354 13.36 -14.42 6.53
CA PRO A 354 14.41 -13.66 5.84
C PRO A 354 15.64 -13.49 6.72
N SER A 355 16.85 -13.54 6.13
CA SER A 355 18.09 -13.34 6.89
C SER A 355 18.18 -11.98 7.58
N SER A 356 17.50 -10.97 7.03
CA SER A 356 17.39 -9.61 7.57
C SER A 356 16.26 -9.42 8.57
N HIS A 357 15.52 -10.49 8.94
CA HIS A 357 14.38 -10.34 9.84
C HIS A 357 14.81 -9.90 11.24
N ALA A 358 14.14 -8.88 11.78
CA ALA A 358 14.56 -8.18 13.01
C ALA A 358 14.76 -9.10 14.23
N ARG A 359 13.97 -10.18 14.32
CA ARG A 359 14.02 -11.12 15.47
C ARG A 359 14.93 -12.32 15.25
N ARG A 360 15.75 -12.32 14.21
CA ARG A 360 16.59 -13.51 13.89
C ARG A 360 17.59 -13.81 15.00
N GLN A 361 18.25 -12.79 15.52
CA GLN A 361 19.21 -12.94 16.61
C GLN A 361 18.54 -13.43 17.90
N ASP A 362 17.34 -12.92 18.21
CA ASP A 362 16.55 -13.35 19.36
C ASP A 362 16.17 -14.83 19.23
N ALA A 363 15.76 -15.25 18.02
CA ALA A 363 15.39 -16.63 17.73
C ALA A 363 16.59 -17.59 17.85
N GLU A 364 17.77 -17.20 17.36
CA GLU A 364 18.99 -17.96 17.51
C GLU A 364 19.39 -18.13 18.98
N ASN A 365 19.28 -17.08 19.78
CA ASN A 365 19.56 -17.12 21.20
C ASN A 365 18.55 -18.01 21.94
N LYS A 366 17.25 -17.86 21.66
CA LYS A 366 16.20 -18.68 22.25
C LYS A 366 16.37 -20.17 21.88
N CYS A 367 16.76 -20.45 20.63
CA CYS A 367 17.01 -21.81 20.16
C CYS A 367 18.16 -22.49 20.92
N LYS A 368 19.25 -21.76 21.21
CA LYS A 368 20.34 -22.23 22.06
C LYS A 368 19.87 -22.53 23.48
N GLU A 369 19.06 -21.64 24.06
CA GLU A 369 18.52 -21.78 25.42
C GLU A 369 17.68 -23.05 25.56
N VAL A 370 16.75 -23.27 24.60
CA VAL A 370 15.82 -24.42 24.66
C VAL A 370 16.38 -25.68 23.98
N LYS A 371 17.63 -25.64 23.48
CA LYS A 371 18.32 -26.74 22.81
C LYS A 371 17.52 -27.26 21.60
N CYS A 372 17.32 -26.39 20.58
CA CYS A 372 16.88 -26.83 19.26
C CYS A 372 17.95 -27.71 18.59
N HIS A 373 17.55 -28.49 17.59
CA HIS A 373 18.44 -29.39 16.84
C HIS A 373 19.12 -28.70 15.65
#